data_fcff3df538429ca185dbf1646c594d26
#
_entry.id   fcff3df538429ca185dbf1646c594d26
#
_cell.length_a   1.000
_cell.length_b   1.000
_cell.length_c   1.000
_cell.angle_alpha   90.00
_cell.angle_beta   90.00
_cell.angle_gamma   90.00
#
_symmetry.space_group_name_H-M   'P 1'
#
loop_
_entity.id
_entity.type
_entity.pdbx_description
1 polymer ?
#
loop_
_entity_poly.entity_id
_entity_poly.type
_entity_poly.pdbx_seq_one_letter_code
_entity_poly.pdbx_strand_id
1 'polypeptide(L)'
;MTPKQMVGKIKSTVADWKFDAISIGFPAPVQNGRIMRDPKHLGKGWAGFDFGKALGKPVQVINDGAMQALGSYRGGRMLFLGLGTGLGSAMAWPKTLLPLELGDLPYRDGKIIEQFLGKPGLARLGLRSWKSEVRHAVQQLKRCFVADYVVLGGGNAKRFDTLPEGIEFGNNRNAYLGGVRLWETEGRTGKKKWRVI
;
A
#
# COMPACT_ATOMS: atom_id res chain seq x y z
N MET A 1 4.57 2.30 -19.00
CA MET A 1 3.52 3.32 -19.26
C MET A 1 4.00 4.64 -18.70
N THR A 2 4.00 5.70 -19.51
CA THR A 2 4.38 7.06 -19.08
C THR A 2 3.19 7.79 -18.41
N PRO A 3 3.43 8.90 -17.67
CA PRO A 3 2.35 9.70 -17.09
C PRO A 3 1.30 10.15 -18.11
N LYS A 4 1.72 10.63 -19.28
CA LYS A 4 0.82 11.08 -20.35
C LYS A 4 -0.11 9.96 -20.83
N GLN A 5 0.45 8.76 -21.03
CA GLN A 5 -0.33 7.58 -21.46
C GLN A 5 -1.34 7.15 -20.39
N MET A 6 -0.93 7.16 -19.11
CA MET A 6 -1.83 6.78 -18.01
C MET A 6 -2.96 7.79 -17.85
N VAL A 7 -2.66 9.09 -17.85
CA VAL A 7 -3.69 10.15 -17.77
C VAL A 7 -4.69 10.06 -18.92
N GLY A 8 -4.21 9.84 -20.15
CA GLY A 8 -5.10 9.63 -21.30
C GLY A 8 -6.04 8.45 -21.09
N LYS A 9 -5.49 7.31 -20.60
CA LYS A 9 -6.28 6.12 -20.31
C LYS A 9 -7.27 6.34 -19.15
N ILE A 10 -6.87 7.03 -18.09
CA ILE A 10 -7.79 7.39 -16.99
C ILE A 10 -8.95 8.22 -17.55
N LYS A 11 -8.65 9.31 -18.27
CA LYS A 11 -9.67 10.21 -18.80
C LYS A 11 -10.67 9.47 -19.71
N SER A 12 -10.19 8.60 -20.58
CA SER A 12 -11.08 7.83 -21.45
C SER A 12 -11.93 6.80 -20.68
N THR A 13 -11.37 6.19 -19.62
CA THR A 13 -12.08 5.19 -18.83
C THR A 13 -13.21 5.79 -17.99
N VAL A 14 -13.04 7.02 -17.49
CA VAL A 14 -13.99 7.69 -16.59
C VAL A 14 -14.73 8.85 -17.27
N ALA A 15 -14.75 8.89 -18.62
CA ALA A 15 -15.33 10.00 -19.38
C ALA A 15 -16.77 10.34 -18.98
N ASP A 16 -17.59 9.32 -18.72
CA ASP A 16 -19.00 9.44 -18.36
C ASP A 16 -19.25 9.47 -16.85
N TRP A 17 -18.18 9.44 -16.02
CA TRP A 17 -18.32 9.42 -14.59
C TRP A 17 -18.47 10.84 -14.03
N LYS A 18 -19.37 10.99 -13.06
CA LYS A 18 -19.50 12.22 -12.26
C LYS A 18 -18.77 12.02 -10.94
N PHE A 19 -17.75 12.83 -10.67
CA PHE A 19 -16.97 12.80 -9.43
C PHE A 19 -16.36 14.17 -9.14
N ASP A 20 -16.16 14.47 -7.87
CA ASP A 20 -15.63 15.75 -7.40
C ASP A 20 -14.17 15.65 -6.98
N ALA A 21 -13.69 14.45 -6.63
CA ALA A 21 -12.36 14.22 -6.10
C ALA A 21 -11.81 12.84 -6.52
N ILE A 22 -10.49 12.70 -6.50
CA ILE A 22 -9.78 11.49 -6.96
C ILE A 22 -8.79 11.04 -5.89
N SER A 23 -8.79 9.74 -5.58
CA SER A 23 -7.75 9.08 -4.79
C SER A 23 -6.91 8.19 -5.67
N ILE A 24 -5.58 8.29 -5.54
CA ILE A 24 -4.64 7.48 -6.32
C ILE A 24 -3.71 6.73 -5.38
N GLY A 25 -3.80 5.39 -5.40
CA GLY A 25 -2.79 4.49 -4.84
C GLY A 25 -1.67 4.29 -5.85
N PHE A 26 -0.48 4.81 -5.59
CA PHE A 26 0.62 4.80 -6.55
C PHE A 26 1.73 3.82 -6.12
N PRO A 27 2.27 2.97 -7.02
CA PRO A 27 3.23 1.91 -6.67
C PRO A 27 4.67 2.43 -6.56
N ALA A 28 4.87 3.50 -5.80
CA ALA A 28 6.17 4.05 -5.43
C ALA A 28 6.05 4.83 -4.12
N PRO A 29 7.18 5.22 -3.48
CA PRO A 29 7.17 6.10 -2.33
C PRO A 29 6.48 7.43 -2.65
N VAL A 30 5.53 7.80 -1.80
CA VAL A 30 4.79 9.07 -1.87
C VAL A 30 4.94 9.78 -0.54
N GLN A 31 5.41 11.02 -0.57
CA GLN A 31 5.56 11.87 0.61
C GLN A 31 4.80 13.18 0.41
N ASN A 32 3.94 13.55 1.34
CA ASN A 32 3.11 14.77 1.24
C ASN A 32 2.34 14.87 -0.10
N GLY A 33 1.82 13.73 -0.60
CA GLY A 33 1.10 13.66 -1.87
C GLY A 33 1.98 13.73 -3.12
N ARG A 34 3.30 13.77 -2.99
CA ARG A 34 4.27 13.81 -4.11
C ARG A 34 4.94 12.47 -4.30
N ILE A 35 5.00 12.01 -5.55
CA ILE A 35 5.75 10.82 -5.94
C ILE A 35 7.24 11.16 -5.87
N MET A 36 8.00 10.39 -5.07
CA MET A 36 9.40 10.67 -4.78
C MET A 36 10.38 10.10 -5.80
N ARG A 37 10.01 9.00 -6.45
CA ARG A 37 10.82 8.33 -7.48
C ARG A 37 9.94 7.62 -8.50
N ASP A 38 10.52 7.28 -9.65
CA ASP A 38 9.85 6.45 -10.63
C ASP A 38 9.60 5.03 -10.08
N PRO A 39 8.44 4.44 -10.32
CA PRO A 39 8.12 3.09 -9.85
C PRO A 39 8.92 2.02 -10.61
N LYS A 40 9.27 0.94 -9.93
CA LYS A 40 10.09 -0.17 -10.48
C LYS A 40 9.50 -0.81 -11.76
N HIS A 41 8.19 -0.77 -11.93
CA HIS A 41 7.47 -1.51 -12.99
C HIS A 41 6.65 -0.63 -13.96
N LEU A 42 6.78 0.68 -13.88
CA LEU A 42 6.22 1.62 -14.86
C LEU A 42 7.34 2.35 -15.61
N GLY A 43 6.98 3.13 -16.62
CA GLY A 43 7.96 3.97 -17.32
C GLY A 43 8.46 5.12 -16.44
N LYS A 44 9.35 5.96 -16.99
CA LYS A 44 9.93 7.13 -16.33
C LYS A 44 9.01 8.37 -16.37
N GLY A 45 9.38 9.38 -15.57
CA GLY A 45 8.73 10.69 -15.55
C GLY A 45 7.61 10.83 -14.51
N TRP A 46 7.60 9.95 -13.52
CA TRP A 46 6.61 9.97 -12.43
C TRP A 46 7.05 10.78 -11.22
N ALA A 47 8.36 10.86 -10.97
CA ALA A 47 8.89 11.65 -9.87
C ALA A 47 8.41 13.11 -9.99
N GLY A 48 7.71 13.59 -8.96
CA GLY A 48 7.12 14.93 -8.93
C GLY A 48 5.92 15.17 -9.86
N PHE A 49 5.38 14.12 -10.52
CA PHE A 49 4.24 14.27 -11.42
C PHE A 49 2.98 14.75 -10.67
N ASP A 50 2.32 15.77 -11.20
CA ASP A 50 1.14 16.40 -10.60
C ASP A 50 -0.14 15.90 -11.27
N PHE A 51 -0.79 14.95 -10.61
CA PHE A 51 -2.07 14.40 -11.07
C PHE A 51 -3.21 15.42 -10.99
N GLY A 52 -3.19 16.34 -10.02
CA GLY A 52 -4.22 17.37 -9.89
C GLY A 52 -4.26 18.29 -11.12
N LYS A 53 -3.08 18.78 -11.53
CA LYS A 53 -2.93 19.52 -12.77
C LYS A 53 -3.37 18.73 -14.00
N ALA A 54 -2.94 17.46 -14.10
CA ALA A 54 -3.18 16.63 -15.27
C ALA A 54 -4.68 16.23 -15.43
N LEU A 55 -5.39 16.01 -14.30
CA LEU A 55 -6.78 15.58 -14.29
C LEU A 55 -7.78 16.70 -14.10
N GLY A 56 -7.34 17.89 -13.66
CA GLY A 56 -8.21 19.07 -13.45
C GLY A 56 -9.20 18.91 -12.30
N LYS A 57 -8.88 18.09 -11.30
CA LYS A 57 -9.72 17.81 -10.14
C LYS A 57 -8.84 17.76 -8.87
N PRO A 58 -9.42 17.93 -7.67
CA PRO A 58 -8.73 17.62 -6.42
C PRO A 58 -8.24 16.17 -6.40
N VAL A 59 -6.95 15.96 -6.16
CA VAL A 59 -6.35 14.62 -6.10
C VAL A 59 -5.61 14.43 -4.79
N GLN A 60 -5.77 13.26 -4.17
CA GLN A 60 -4.90 12.77 -3.11
C GLN A 60 -4.14 11.55 -3.61
N VAL A 61 -2.82 11.61 -3.49
CA VAL A 61 -1.91 10.51 -3.90
C VAL A 61 -1.24 9.96 -2.65
N ILE A 62 -1.30 8.64 -2.47
CA ILE A 62 -0.51 7.91 -1.47
C ILE A 62 0.06 6.63 -2.08
N ASN A 63 0.96 5.95 -1.37
CA ASN A 63 1.41 4.62 -1.80
C ASN A 63 0.23 3.63 -1.84
N ASP A 64 0.22 2.70 -2.80
CA ASP A 64 -0.88 1.74 -3.02
C ASP A 64 -1.07 0.76 -1.85
N GLY A 65 0.03 0.31 -1.22
CA GLY A 65 -0.01 -0.49 0.02
C GLY A 65 -0.58 0.31 1.19
N ALA A 66 -0.21 1.59 1.31
CA ALA A 66 -0.75 2.47 2.33
C ALA A 66 -2.26 2.74 2.13
N MET A 67 -2.72 2.84 0.89
CA MET A 67 -4.16 2.95 0.59
C MET A 67 -4.92 1.69 1.02
N GLN A 68 -4.39 0.50 0.76
CA GLN A 68 -4.98 -0.74 1.23
C GLN A 68 -4.96 -0.83 2.77
N ALA A 69 -3.87 -0.39 3.41
CA ALA A 69 -3.76 -0.33 4.86
C ALA A 69 -4.84 0.55 5.47
N LEU A 70 -5.01 1.77 4.93
CA LEU A 70 -6.02 2.70 5.41
C LEU A 70 -7.44 2.10 5.36
N GLY A 71 -7.78 1.42 4.28
CA GLY A 71 -9.07 0.75 4.15
C GLY A 71 -9.24 -0.49 5.02
N SER A 72 -8.13 -1.12 5.41
CA SER A 72 -8.14 -2.31 6.27
C SER A 72 -8.18 -1.97 7.76
N TYR A 73 -7.89 -0.73 8.13
CA TYR A 73 -7.75 -0.30 9.52
C TYR A 73 -9.06 -0.38 10.32
N ARG A 74 -8.98 -0.95 11.53
CA ARG A 74 -10.12 -1.16 12.44
C ARG A 74 -9.88 -0.69 13.88
N GLY A 75 -8.78 0.00 14.13
CA GLY A 75 -8.39 0.48 15.47
C GLY A 75 -7.04 -0.09 15.92
N GLY A 76 -6.51 0.39 17.04
CA GLY A 76 -5.23 -0.05 17.57
C GLY A 76 -4.03 0.31 16.68
N ARG A 77 -2.90 -0.38 16.88
CA ARG A 77 -1.69 -0.25 16.04
C ARG A 77 -1.65 -1.39 15.04
N MET A 78 -2.00 -1.12 13.80
CA MET A 78 -2.03 -2.08 12.71
C MET A 78 -0.80 -1.97 11.84
N LEU A 79 -0.10 -3.08 11.62
CA LEU A 79 0.89 -3.22 10.55
C LEU A 79 0.24 -3.88 9.34
N PHE A 80 0.29 -3.24 8.17
CA PHE A 80 -0.13 -3.81 6.91
C PHE A 80 1.08 -4.32 6.13
N LEU A 81 0.96 -5.54 5.60
CA LEU A 81 1.97 -6.16 4.74
C LEU A 81 1.29 -6.73 3.48
N GLY A 82 1.60 -6.16 2.33
CA GLY A 82 1.02 -6.56 1.05
C GLY A 82 1.94 -7.51 0.27
N LEU A 83 1.63 -8.80 0.27
CA LEU A 83 2.35 -9.83 -0.48
C LEU A 83 1.95 -9.81 -1.97
N GLY A 84 2.72 -9.08 -2.76
CA GLY A 84 2.50 -8.90 -4.20
C GLY A 84 3.72 -9.30 -5.03
N THR A 85 4.03 -8.49 -6.05
CA THR A 85 5.29 -8.56 -6.79
C THR A 85 6.46 -8.31 -5.84
N GLY A 86 6.34 -7.28 -4.99
CA GLY A 86 7.23 -6.98 -3.87
C GLY A 86 6.52 -7.13 -2.53
N LEU A 87 6.90 -6.31 -1.56
CA LEU A 87 6.31 -6.22 -0.24
C LEU A 87 5.84 -4.79 0.04
N GLY A 88 4.58 -4.49 -0.23
CA GLY A 88 3.96 -3.24 0.21
C GLY A 88 3.80 -3.20 1.72
N SER A 89 3.95 -2.04 2.34
CA SER A 89 3.85 -1.94 3.79
C SER A 89 3.39 -0.57 4.26
N ALA A 90 2.67 -0.56 5.36
CA ALA A 90 2.26 0.67 6.06
C ALA A 90 1.92 0.36 7.52
N MET A 91 2.04 1.35 8.37
CA MET A 91 1.53 1.27 9.73
C MET A 91 0.39 2.27 9.92
N ALA A 92 -0.66 1.86 10.62
CA ALA A 92 -1.80 2.71 10.93
C ALA A 92 -2.15 2.61 12.43
N TRP A 93 -2.49 3.76 13.01
CA TRP A 93 -3.05 3.89 14.35
C TRP A 93 -4.07 5.03 14.37
N PRO A 94 -4.78 5.31 15.47
CA PRO A 94 -5.88 6.28 15.44
C PRO A 94 -5.51 7.57 14.73
N LYS A 95 -6.22 7.89 13.66
CA LYS A 95 -6.09 9.09 12.82
C LYS A 95 -4.75 9.25 12.09
N THR A 96 -3.87 8.26 12.10
CA THR A 96 -2.53 8.35 11.50
C THR A 96 -2.24 7.15 10.61
N LEU A 97 -1.66 7.43 9.45
CA LEU A 97 -1.17 6.44 8.50
C LEU A 97 0.28 6.77 8.15
N LEU A 98 1.18 5.82 8.34
CA LEU A 98 2.59 5.88 7.98
C LEU A 98 2.88 4.90 6.85
N PRO A 99 3.03 5.36 5.59
CA PRO A 99 3.55 4.52 4.51
C PRO A 99 4.97 4.06 4.83
N LEU A 100 5.29 2.80 4.53
CA LEU A 100 6.58 2.19 4.81
C LEU A 100 7.12 1.49 3.55
N GLU A 101 8.44 1.41 3.43
CA GLU A 101 9.14 0.66 2.39
C GLU A 101 9.91 -0.51 3.03
N LEU A 102 9.22 -1.34 3.84
CA LEU A 102 9.85 -2.47 4.52
C LEU A 102 10.41 -3.50 3.54
N GLY A 103 9.91 -3.51 2.31
CA GLY A 103 10.46 -4.35 1.25
C GLY A 103 11.94 -4.13 0.97
N ASP A 104 12.43 -2.91 1.19
CA ASP A 104 13.83 -2.52 0.95
C ASP A 104 14.75 -2.81 2.16
N LEU A 105 14.23 -3.35 3.29
CA LEU A 105 15.07 -3.69 4.44
C LEU A 105 16.09 -4.78 4.08
N PRO A 106 17.36 -4.62 4.47
CA PRO A 106 18.34 -5.70 4.43
C PRO A 106 17.81 -6.91 5.22
N TYR A 107 17.95 -8.10 4.66
CA TYR A 107 17.43 -9.30 5.30
C TYR A 107 18.54 -10.34 5.49
N ARG A 108 18.80 -11.18 4.52
CA ARG A 108 19.88 -12.18 4.58
C ARG A 108 20.48 -12.44 3.21
N ASP A 109 21.66 -13.05 3.20
CA ASP A 109 22.41 -13.41 1.98
C ASP A 109 22.62 -12.19 1.06
N GLY A 110 22.83 -10.98 1.65
CA GLY A 110 23.01 -9.73 0.90
C GLY A 110 21.77 -9.25 0.14
N LYS A 111 20.59 -9.79 0.45
CA LYS A 111 19.32 -9.49 -0.22
C LYS A 111 18.37 -8.75 0.70
N ILE A 112 17.42 -8.03 0.09
CA ILE A 112 16.35 -7.32 0.80
C ILE A 112 15.16 -8.25 1.05
N ILE A 113 14.34 -7.90 2.05
CA ILE A 113 13.24 -8.74 2.52
C ILE A 113 12.20 -9.04 1.42
N GLU A 114 11.93 -8.10 0.50
CA GLU A 114 10.97 -8.36 -0.58
C GLU A 114 11.41 -9.50 -1.52
N GLN A 115 12.71 -9.76 -1.64
CA GLN A 115 13.22 -10.88 -2.43
C GLN A 115 12.97 -12.26 -1.81
N PHE A 116 12.53 -12.28 -0.55
CA PHE A 116 12.09 -13.48 0.16
C PHE A 116 10.57 -13.56 0.28
N LEU A 117 9.88 -12.47 0.54
CA LEU A 117 8.44 -12.46 0.81
C LEU A 117 7.59 -12.18 -0.44
N GLY A 118 8.14 -11.49 -1.44
CA GLY A 118 7.47 -11.19 -2.70
C GLY A 118 7.48 -12.36 -3.69
N LYS A 119 7.01 -12.08 -4.90
CA LYS A 119 6.98 -13.05 -6.01
C LYS A 119 8.32 -13.74 -6.29
N PRO A 120 9.49 -13.06 -6.26
CA PRO A 120 10.79 -13.70 -6.45
C PRO A 120 11.10 -14.76 -5.38
N GLY A 121 10.75 -14.49 -4.12
CA GLY A 121 10.93 -15.44 -3.01
C GLY A 121 10.05 -16.67 -3.20
N LEU A 122 8.78 -16.49 -3.55
CA LEU A 122 7.85 -17.57 -3.85
C LEU A 122 8.37 -18.48 -4.98
N ALA A 123 8.88 -17.89 -6.06
CA ALA A 123 9.41 -18.63 -7.20
C ALA A 123 10.67 -19.45 -6.83
N ARG A 124 11.56 -18.86 -6.01
CA ARG A 124 12.83 -19.52 -5.60
C ARG A 124 12.65 -20.58 -4.53
N LEU A 125 11.83 -20.32 -3.52
CA LEU A 125 11.71 -21.19 -2.33
C LEU A 125 10.65 -22.29 -2.48
N GLY A 126 9.74 -22.13 -3.42
CA GLY A 126 8.53 -22.95 -3.50
C GLY A 126 7.52 -22.61 -2.40
N LEU A 127 6.28 -23.03 -2.59
CA LEU A 127 5.14 -22.59 -1.78
C LEU A 127 5.30 -22.91 -0.27
N ARG A 128 5.74 -24.13 0.06
CA ARG A 128 5.85 -24.56 1.47
C ARG A 128 6.89 -23.75 2.25
N SER A 129 8.10 -23.64 1.72
CA SER A 129 9.20 -22.90 2.35
C SER A 129 8.91 -21.40 2.38
N TRP A 130 8.32 -20.88 1.31
CA TRP A 130 7.89 -19.47 1.24
C TRP A 130 6.82 -19.15 2.28
N LYS A 131 5.81 -20.01 2.50
CA LYS A 131 4.81 -19.82 3.57
C LYS A 131 5.48 -19.77 4.95
N SER A 132 6.46 -20.64 5.21
CA SER A 132 7.23 -20.62 6.47
C SER A 132 8.02 -19.34 6.65
N GLU A 133 8.70 -18.90 5.60
CA GLU A 133 9.47 -17.65 5.57
C GLU A 133 8.60 -16.43 5.86
N VAL A 134 7.45 -16.33 5.20
CA VAL A 134 6.50 -15.24 5.41
C VAL A 134 6.00 -15.25 6.87
N ARG A 135 5.60 -16.40 7.41
CA ARG A 135 5.13 -16.49 8.81
C ARG A 135 6.19 -15.99 9.78
N HIS A 136 7.45 -16.42 9.60
CA HIS A 136 8.55 -15.99 10.45
C HIS A 136 8.76 -14.47 10.39
N ALA A 137 8.91 -13.92 9.18
CA ALA A 137 9.16 -12.50 8.99
C ALA A 137 8.00 -11.63 9.50
N VAL A 138 6.74 -12.03 9.23
CA VAL A 138 5.55 -11.29 9.69
C VAL A 138 5.50 -11.23 11.22
N GLN A 139 5.79 -12.33 11.92
CA GLN A 139 5.83 -12.34 13.38
C GLN A 139 6.97 -11.47 13.94
N GLN A 140 8.14 -11.47 13.30
CA GLN A 140 9.23 -10.57 13.68
C GLN A 140 8.84 -9.11 13.48
N LEU A 141 8.32 -8.74 12.32
CA LEU A 141 7.89 -7.38 12.02
C LEU A 141 6.78 -6.93 12.98
N LYS A 142 5.80 -7.80 13.28
CA LYS A 142 4.76 -7.49 14.28
C LYS A 142 5.38 -7.06 15.62
N ARG A 143 6.37 -7.81 16.11
CA ARG A 143 7.07 -7.49 17.37
C ARG A 143 7.91 -6.21 17.28
N CYS A 144 8.70 -6.06 16.22
CA CYS A 144 9.57 -4.89 16.03
C CYS A 144 8.78 -3.58 15.95
N PHE A 145 7.62 -3.58 15.31
CA PHE A 145 6.73 -2.42 15.19
C PHE A 145 5.74 -2.29 16.34
N VAL A 146 5.80 -3.19 17.34
CA VAL A 146 4.87 -3.22 18.48
C VAL A 146 3.42 -3.15 18.01
N ALA A 147 3.10 -3.86 16.92
CA ALA A 147 1.77 -3.84 16.33
C ALA A 147 0.82 -4.75 17.12
N ASP A 148 -0.39 -4.28 17.37
CA ASP A 148 -1.43 -5.07 18.05
C ASP A 148 -1.88 -6.22 17.14
N TYR A 149 -1.97 -5.96 15.84
CA TYR A 149 -2.26 -6.96 14.81
C TYR A 149 -1.61 -6.62 13.46
N VAL A 150 -1.54 -7.63 12.58
CA VAL A 150 -1.05 -7.48 11.21
C VAL A 150 -2.17 -7.81 10.23
N VAL A 151 -2.34 -7.00 9.20
CA VAL A 151 -3.18 -7.33 8.04
C VAL A 151 -2.27 -7.77 6.89
N LEU A 152 -2.45 -9.01 6.45
CA LEU A 152 -1.70 -9.60 5.34
C LEU A 152 -2.53 -9.48 4.05
N GLY A 153 -2.20 -8.50 3.22
CA GLY A 153 -2.84 -8.23 1.94
C GLY A 153 -2.04 -8.70 0.73
N GLY A 154 -2.46 -8.22 -0.45
CA GLY A 154 -1.83 -8.58 -1.72
C GLY A 154 -2.28 -9.93 -2.29
N GLY A 155 -2.02 -10.13 -3.59
CA GLY A 155 -2.52 -11.32 -4.31
C GLY A 155 -1.99 -12.65 -3.77
N ASN A 156 -0.78 -12.67 -3.19
CA ASN A 156 -0.17 -13.89 -2.66
C ASN A 156 -0.65 -14.25 -1.24
N ALA A 157 -1.31 -13.34 -0.51
CA ALA A 157 -1.91 -13.65 0.78
C ALA A 157 -2.96 -14.78 0.68
N LYS A 158 -3.66 -14.88 -0.44
CA LYS A 158 -4.64 -15.93 -0.74
C LYS A 158 -4.06 -17.36 -0.76
N ARG A 159 -2.74 -17.49 -0.75
CA ARG A 159 -2.08 -18.81 -0.73
C ARG A 159 -2.01 -19.43 0.66
N PHE A 160 -2.34 -18.66 1.70
CA PHE A 160 -2.43 -19.16 3.07
C PHE A 160 -3.84 -19.65 3.34
N ASP A 161 -3.93 -20.84 3.91
CA ASP A 161 -5.19 -21.45 4.36
C ASP A 161 -5.56 -20.94 5.75
N THR A 162 -4.54 -20.75 6.60
CA THR A 162 -4.66 -20.25 7.97
C THR A 162 -3.51 -19.29 8.29
N LEU A 163 -3.78 -18.33 9.16
CA LEU A 163 -2.80 -17.37 9.66
C LEU A 163 -2.61 -17.55 11.18
N PRO A 164 -1.40 -17.26 11.71
CA PRO A 164 -1.17 -17.23 13.15
C PRO A 164 -2.04 -16.18 13.85
N GLU A 165 -2.20 -16.33 15.16
CA GLU A 165 -2.93 -15.39 16.00
C GLU A 165 -2.40 -13.94 15.87
N GLY A 166 -3.34 -13.01 15.80
CA GLY A 166 -3.04 -11.58 15.60
C GLY A 166 -2.54 -11.22 14.21
N ILE A 167 -2.72 -12.14 13.24
CA ILE A 167 -2.52 -11.87 11.81
C ILE A 167 -3.82 -12.18 11.08
N GLU A 168 -4.27 -11.26 10.23
CA GLU A 168 -5.56 -11.31 9.56
C GLU A 168 -5.42 -11.19 8.06
N PHE A 169 -6.36 -11.75 7.32
CA PHE A 169 -6.42 -11.56 5.87
C PHE A 169 -6.93 -10.17 5.51
N GLY A 170 -6.17 -9.48 4.66
CA GLY A 170 -6.63 -8.28 3.97
C GLY A 170 -7.38 -8.61 2.67
N ASN A 171 -8.06 -7.61 2.13
CA ASN A 171 -8.72 -7.68 0.83
C ASN A 171 -8.25 -6.50 -0.04
N ASN A 172 -7.91 -6.76 -1.30
CA ASN A 172 -7.50 -5.71 -2.23
C ASN A 172 -8.59 -4.66 -2.47
N ARG A 173 -9.87 -5.02 -2.30
CA ARG A 173 -11.00 -4.06 -2.34
C ARG A 173 -10.93 -3.01 -1.24
N ASN A 174 -10.17 -3.26 -0.17
CA ASN A 174 -9.94 -2.26 0.88
C ASN A 174 -9.22 -1.01 0.34
N ALA A 175 -8.53 -1.10 -0.80
CA ALA A 175 -7.98 0.08 -1.47
C ALA A 175 -9.07 1.12 -1.81
N TYR A 176 -10.27 0.69 -2.22
CA TYR A 176 -11.38 1.60 -2.50
C TYR A 176 -11.84 2.32 -1.23
N LEU A 177 -12.03 1.56 -0.13
CA LEU A 177 -12.37 2.16 1.15
C LEU A 177 -11.26 3.10 1.66
N GLY A 178 -10.00 2.72 1.48
CA GLY A 178 -8.85 3.58 1.79
C GLY A 178 -8.88 4.88 0.99
N GLY A 179 -9.20 4.80 -0.29
CA GLY A 179 -9.37 5.97 -1.16
C GLY A 179 -10.47 6.92 -0.66
N VAL A 180 -11.61 6.38 -0.22
CA VAL A 180 -12.69 7.19 0.38
C VAL A 180 -12.23 7.82 1.70
N ARG A 181 -11.60 7.04 2.58
CA ARG A 181 -11.12 7.52 3.89
C ARG A 181 -10.13 8.68 3.82
N LEU A 182 -9.38 8.82 2.73
CA LEU A 182 -8.48 9.96 2.54
C LEU A 182 -9.22 11.30 2.56
N TRP A 183 -10.51 11.32 2.19
CA TRP A 183 -11.35 12.51 2.14
C TRP A 183 -12.22 12.71 3.38
N GLU A 184 -12.22 11.75 4.32
CA GLU A 184 -12.95 11.91 5.57
C GLU A 184 -12.45 13.12 6.37
N THR A 185 -13.40 13.89 6.92
CA THR A 185 -13.14 15.05 7.77
C THR A 185 -13.67 14.84 9.18
N GLU A 186 -13.10 15.55 10.15
CA GLU A 186 -13.53 15.54 11.55
C GLU A 186 -14.66 16.53 11.77
N GLY A 187 -15.85 16.02 12.07
CA GLY A 187 -17.03 16.81 12.45
C GLY A 187 -17.30 17.97 11.48
N ARG A 188 -17.68 19.13 12.03
CA ARG A 188 -17.98 20.35 11.25
C ARG A 188 -16.74 21.20 10.90
N THR A 189 -15.55 20.78 11.34
CA THR A 189 -14.34 21.62 11.19
C THR A 189 -13.72 21.57 9.80
N GLY A 190 -14.13 20.61 8.96
CA GLY A 190 -13.51 20.37 7.64
C GLY A 190 -12.06 19.88 7.69
N LYS A 191 -11.49 19.66 8.89
CA LYS A 191 -10.14 19.16 9.04
C LYS A 191 -10.09 17.67 8.65
N LYS A 192 -9.06 17.27 7.90
CA LYS A 192 -8.88 15.86 7.52
C LYS A 192 -8.78 14.99 8.75
N LYS A 193 -9.52 13.87 8.75
CA LYS A 193 -9.52 12.88 9.82
C LYS A 193 -8.21 12.08 9.85
N TRP A 194 -7.63 11.82 8.69
CA TRP A 194 -6.42 11.03 8.56
C TRP A 194 -5.21 11.90 8.22
N ARG A 195 -4.18 11.78 9.05
CA ARG A 195 -2.86 12.33 8.79
C ARG A 195 -2.00 11.24 8.14
N VAL A 196 -1.55 11.47 6.92
CA VAL A 196 -0.53 10.66 6.24
C VAL A 196 0.81 11.34 6.47
N ILE A 197 1.77 10.61 7.05
CA ILE A 197 3.11 11.11 7.42
C ILE A 197 4.16 10.58 6.48
#